data_1839212b12fe842154957dc8761f31b6
#
_entry.id   1839212b12fe842154957dc8761f31b6
#
_cell.length_a   1.000
_cell.length_b   1.000
_cell.length_c   1.000
_cell.angle_alpha   90.00
_cell.angle_beta   90.00
_cell.angle_gamma   90.00
#
_symmetry.space_group_name_H-M   'P 1'
#
loop_
_entity.id
_entity.type
_entity.pdbx_description
1 polymer ?
#
loop_
_entity_poly.entity_id
_entity_poly.type
_entity_poly.pdbx_seq_one_letter_code
_entity_poly.pdbx_strand_id
1 'polypeptide(L)'
;MDEHGMEGVSYGRVRDYIRRRKPEIWVEEGRGPHAVFIPQTHRPGEEAEVDFGDVYITLNGVRTLCYLFVFRLSFSGKAVHRIFLSQGQEAFFEGHLHAFDVLGGVPRGKVRYDNLTSAVARVLGFTRARVETDRWTAFRSWAGLEVFYCAPGIDGAHEKGGVEGEVGRFRRNRLVPVPDVTSLAELNAQIEAWDKQDDQRRIGERPRTVGEYFAIEKPLLQPMPEDHFETGRLLTPRVDRYAQITVRMNHYSVPVRLIGRQVRVLLHASELVVYDGRTEVARHERLATRGGSRLDLDHYLEGLLRKPGALPGATALDQARAAGKFTPVHDAWWEATRRAHGDAAGTRALIEVLLLHRHMSHDHVVAGIAAALRAGALTSDAVALEARRAAERDAPGEAGPQAAPGRIASPVVSLAARRLAALPPDSRPLPSVAAYDQLLRHTRPPAERPTS
;
A
#
# COMPACT_ATOMS: atom_id res chain seq x y z
N MET A 1 36.40 -31.33 -8.62
CA MET A 1 36.58 -31.95 -9.96
C MET A 1 37.87 -32.73 -10.06
N ASP A 2 38.69 -32.71 -9.05
CA ASP A 2 40.00 -33.41 -9.06
C ASP A 2 39.93 -34.88 -8.66
N GLU A 3 38.82 -35.35 -8.09
CA GLU A 3 38.67 -36.77 -7.68
C GLU A 3 38.50 -37.78 -8.81
N HIS A 4 38.26 -37.32 -10.06
CA HIS A 4 38.00 -38.19 -11.20
C HIS A 4 38.92 -37.97 -12.40
N GLY A 5 40.08 -37.29 -12.24
CA GLY A 5 41.10 -37.12 -13.28
C GLY A 5 40.65 -36.37 -14.54
N MET A 6 39.64 -35.51 -14.42
CA MET A 6 39.12 -34.74 -15.55
C MET A 6 39.75 -33.33 -15.63
N GLU A 7 41.06 -33.24 -15.73
CA GLU A 7 41.75 -32.00 -15.99
C GLU A 7 41.37 -31.43 -17.37
N GLY A 8 41.00 -30.15 -17.42
CA GLY A 8 40.74 -29.42 -18.68
C GLY A 8 39.33 -29.51 -19.26
N VAL A 9 38.35 -30.10 -18.55
CA VAL A 9 36.94 -30.15 -18.99
C VAL A 9 36.17 -28.95 -18.47
N SER A 10 35.81 -28.03 -19.36
CA SER A 10 35.00 -26.87 -18.98
C SER A 10 33.55 -27.27 -18.65
N TYR A 11 32.90 -26.54 -17.74
CA TYR A 11 31.48 -26.69 -17.43
C TYR A 11 30.59 -26.72 -18.69
N GLY A 12 30.89 -25.91 -19.69
CA GLY A 12 30.19 -25.91 -20.98
C GLY A 12 30.23 -27.27 -21.68
N ARG A 13 31.42 -27.89 -21.74
CA ARG A 13 31.58 -29.24 -22.38
C ARG A 13 30.82 -30.33 -21.62
N VAL A 14 30.84 -30.29 -20.29
CA VAL A 14 30.07 -31.26 -19.47
C VAL A 14 28.57 -31.06 -19.70
N ARG A 15 28.10 -29.83 -19.68
CA ARG A 15 26.69 -29.50 -19.95
C ARG A 15 26.24 -29.99 -21.34
N ASP A 16 27.04 -29.74 -22.38
CA ASP A 16 26.72 -30.09 -23.73
C ASP A 16 26.79 -31.61 -23.97
N TYR A 17 27.70 -32.30 -23.27
CA TYR A 17 27.75 -33.74 -23.22
C TYR A 17 26.51 -34.34 -22.57
N ILE A 18 26.14 -33.88 -21.39
CA ILE A 18 24.92 -34.30 -20.67
C ILE A 18 23.69 -34.05 -21.54
N ARG A 19 23.61 -32.91 -22.22
CA ARG A 19 22.49 -32.54 -23.09
C ARG A 19 22.31 -33.51 -24.25
N ARG A 20 23.40 -34.01 -24.85
CA ARG A 20 23.37 -35.03 -25.90
C ARG A 20 23.13 -36.42 -25.35
N ARG A 21 23.88 -36.82 -24.36
CA ARG A 21 23.93 -38.21 -23.87
C ARG A 21 22.71 -38.63 -23.07
N LYS A 22 22.10 -37.69 -22.36
CA LYS A 22 20.91 -37.98 -21.54
C LYS A 22 19.72 -38.53 -22.34
N PRO A 23 19.35 -37.99 -23.52
CA PRO A 23 18.33 -38.58 -24.36
C PRO A 23 18.71 -39.99 -24.90
N GLU A 24 19.99 -40.20 -25.25
CA GLU A 24 20.47 -41.47 -25.71
C GLU A 24 20.38 -42.56 -24.63
N ILE A 25 20.79 -42.24 -23.39
CA ILE A 25 20.67 -43.13 -22.25
C ILE A 25 19.19 -43.49 -21.99
N TRP A 26 18.29 -42.52 -22.09
CA TRP A 26 16.87 -42.78 -21.93
C TRP A 26 16.31 -43.74 -22.97
N VAL A 27 16.76 -43.66 -24.23
CA VAL A 27 16.38 -44.58 -25.27
C VAL A 27 16.99 -45.98 -25.01
N GLU A 28 18.27 -46.03 -24.59
CA GLU A 28 18.97 -47.27 -24.24
C GLU A 28 18.30 -48.00 -23.06
N GLU A 29 17.75 -47.24 -22.08
CA GLU A 29 17.03 -47.78 -20.92
C GLU A 29 15.55 -48.14 -21.21
N GLY A 30 15.12 -48.07 -22.47
CA GLY A 30 13.72 -48.31 -22.86
C GLY A 30 12.74 -47.27 -22.32
N ARG A 31 13.26 -46.19 -21.76
CA ARG A 31 12.49 -45.01 -21.30
C ARG A 31 12.21 -44.08 -22.49
N GLY A 32 11.76 -44.62 -23.62
CA GLY A 32 11.55 -43.88 -24.86
C GLY A 32 10.88 -42.52 -24.69
N PRO A 33 10.72 -41.70 -25.71
CA PRO A 33 10.46 -40.26 -25.61
C PRO A 33 9.09 -39.96 -24.98
N HIS A 34 8.99 -40.13 -23.65
CA HIS A 34 7.81 -39.69 -22.87
C HIS A 34 7.69 -38.20 -22.77
N ALA A 35 8.70 -37.42 -23.26
CA ALA A 35 8.70 -35.99 -23.28
C ALA A 35 8.62 -35.44 -24.71
N VAL A 36 7.61 -35.84 -25.48
CA VAL A 36 7.32 -35.18 -26.75
C VAL A 36 6.55 -33.88 -26.47
N PHE A 37 7.17 -32.73 -26.74
CA PHE A 37 6.47 -31.46 -26.76
C PHE A 37 5.64 -31.36 -28.06
N ILE A 38 4.34 -31.46 -27.94
CA ILE A 38 3.42 -31.25 -29.06
C ILE A 38 3.22 -29.74 -29.24
N PRO A 39 3.65 -29.15 -30.38
CA PRO A 39 3.43 -27.73 -30.62
C PRO A 39 1.94 -27.41 -30.56
N GLN A 40 1.58 -26.41 -29.74
CA GLN A 40 0.22 -25.94 -29.62
C GLN A 40 0.07 -24.60 -30.34
N THR A 41 -1.06 -24.44 -31.05
CA THR A 41 -1.44 -23.17 -31.67
C THR A 41 -2.47 -22.50 -30.79
N HIS A 42 -2.17 -21.28 -30.36
CA HIS A 42 -3.07 -20.44 -29.56
C HIS A 42 -3.72 -19.40 -30.46
N ARG A 43 -4.99 -19.10 -30.24
CA ARG A 43 -5.68 -18.00 -30.89
C ARG A 43 -5.47 -16.70 -30.11
N PRO A 44 -5.37 -15.56 -30.83
CA PRO A 44 -5.16 -14.29 -30.14
C PRO A 44 -6.36 -13.89 -29.26
N GLY A 45 -6.09 -13.47 -28.04
CA GLY A 45 -7.09 -13.00 -27.07
C GLY A 45 -7.88 -14.10 -26.34
N GLU A 46 -7.61 -15.39 -26.61
CA GLU A 46 -8.40 -16.48 -26.03
C GLU A 46 -7.77 -17.09 -24.77
N GLU A 47 -6.45 -17.19 -24.71
CA GLU A 47 -5.81 -18.01 -23.66
C GLU A 47 -4.70 -17.26 -22.91
N ALA A 48 -4.65 -17.50 -21.61
CA ALA A 48 -3.57 -17.06 -20.75
C ALA A 48 -3.16 -18.14 -19.73
N GLU A 49 -2.01 -17.96 -19.14
CA GLU A 49 -1.43 -18.83 -18.12
C GLU A 49 -1.02 -17.98 -16.92
N VAL A 50 -1.28 -18.47 -15.71
CA VAL A 50 -0.96 -17.78 -14.45
C VAL A 50 -0.15 -18.69 -13.54
N ASP A 51 0.88 -18.13 -12.94
CA ASP A 51 1.71 -18.84 -11.97
C ASP A 51 2.26 -17.93 -10.88
N PHE A 52 2.63 -18.53 -9.74
CA PHE A 52 3.46 -17.92 -8.71
C PHE A 52 4.80 -18.63 -8.61
N GLY A 53 5.87 -17.85 -8.52
CA GLY A 53 7.21 -18.37 -8.32
C GLY A 53 7.87 -17.74 -7.08
N ASP A 54 8.54 -18.58 -6.27
CA ASP A 54 9.32 -18.09 -5.13
C ASP A 54 10.54 -17.32 -5.62
N VAL A 55 10.78 -16.13 -5.08
CA VAL A 55 11.94 -15.28 -5.38
C VAL A 55 12.52 -14.69 -4.12
N TYR A 56 13.82 -14.42 -4.12
CA TYR A 56 14.48 -13.72 -3.02
C TYR A 56 14.91 -12.35 -3.50
N ILE A 57 14.70 -11.35 -2.64
CA ILE A 57 15.17 -9.98 -2.81
C ILE A 57 15.84 -9.52 -1.52
N THR A 58 16.64 -8.47 -1.59
CA THR A 58 17.09 -7.71 -0.42
C THR A 58 16.15 -6.51 -0.26
N LEU A 59 15.41 -6.47 0.83
CA LEU A 59 14.47 -5.38 1.16
C LEU A 59 14.98 -4.67 2.41
N ASN A 60 15.39 -3.41 2.27
CA ASN A 60 16.04 -2.64 3.34
C ASN A 60 17.20 -3.41 4.00
N GLY A 61 18.08 -4.00 3.19
CA GLY A 61 19.23 -4.78 3.65
C GLY A 61 18.92 -6.19 4.18
N VAL A 62 17.64 -6.60 4.21
CA VAL A 62 17.22 -7.91 4.71
C VAL A 62 16.81 -8.82 3.55
N ARG A 63 17.47 -10.00 3.46
CA ARG A 63 17.08 -11.02 2.47
C ARG A 63 15.67 -11.53 2.75
N THR A 64 14.75 -11.25 1.86
CA THR A 64 13.32 -11.51 2.02
C THR A 64 12.81 -12.46 0.94
N LEU A 65 12.06 -13.50 1.36
CA LEU A 65 11.31 -14.35 0.43
C LEU A 65 10.07 -13.59 -0.04
N CYS A 66 9.92 -13.50 -1.35
CA CYS A 66 8.78 -12.91 -2.04
C CYS A 66 8.21 -13.88 -3.07
N TYR A 67 7.08 -13.52 -3.63
CA TYR A 67 6.35 -14.33 -4.59
C TYR A 67 6.14 -13.54 -5.86
N LEU A 68 6.70 -14.04 -6.96
CA LEU A 68 6.55 -13.47 -8.29
C LEU A 68 5.27 -14.01 -8.92
N PHE A 69 4.27 -13.15 -9.05
CA PHE A 69 3.08 -13.40 -9.85
C PHE A 69 3.41 -13.17 -11.33
N VAL A 70 3.00 -14.09 -12.18
CA VAL A 70 3.15 -13.99 -13.64
C VAL A 70 1.82 -14.27 -14.29
N PHE A 71 1.35 -13.34 -15.12
CA PHE A 71 0.22 -13.52 -16.02
C PHE A 71 0.73 -13.42 -17.46
N ARG A 72 0.57 -14.47 -18.26
CA ARG A 72 1.12 -14.55 -19.60
C ARG A 72 0.05 -14.92 -20.61
N LEU A 73 -0.11 -14.09 -21.66
CA LEU A 73 -0.95 -14.42 -22.81
C LEU A 73 -0.28 -15.50 -23.66
N SER A 74 -1.03 -16.55 -24.01
CA SER A 74 -0.46 -17.72 -24.68
C SER A 74 -0.11 -17.44 -26.15
N PHE A 75 -0.87 -16.60 -26.86
CA PHE A 75 -0.61 -16.26 -28.25
C PHE A 75 0.60 -15.35 -28.43
N SER A 76 0.59 -14.17 -27.88
CA SER A 76 1.68 -13.19 -28.04
C SER A 76 2.92 -13.57 -27.22
N GLY A 77 2.73 -14.22 -26.07
CA GLY A 77 3.73 -14.40 -25.05
C GLY A 77 3.97 -13.13 -24.23
N LYS A 78 3.10 -12.12 -24.35
CA LYS A 78 3.11 -10.94 -23.49
C LYS A 78 2.87 -11.38 -22.05
N ALA A 79 3.80 -11.03 -21.17
CA ALA A 79 3.72 -11.34 -19.76
C ALA A 79 3.68 -10.08 -18.93
N VAL A 80 2.97 -10.15 -17.81
CA VAL A 80 2.92 -9.14 -16.77
C VAL A 80 3.42 -9.77 -15.49
N HIS A 81 4.40 -9.14 -14.87
CA HIS A 81 5.04 -9.62 -13.67
C HIS A 81 4.77 -8.67 -12.50
N ARG A 82 4.60 -9.24 -11.30
CA ARG A 82 4.48 -8.45 -10.07
C ARG A 82 4.97 -9.25 -8.86
N ILE A 83 5.70 -8.61 -7.95
CA ILE A 83 6.22 -9.24 -6.74
C ILE A 83 5.35 -8.85 -5.55
N PHE A 84 5.03 -9.87 -4.72
CA PHE A 84 4.26 -9.73 -3.49
C PHE A 84 4.98 -10.37 -2.30
N LEU A 85 4.65 -9.93 -1.07
CA LEU A 85 5.14 -10.55 0.17
C LEU A 85 4.40 -11.85 0.54
N SER A 86 3.32 -12.17 -0.15
CA SER A 86 2.56 -13.40 0.06
C SER A 86 1.91 -13.87 -1.24
N GLN A 87 1.64 -15.16 -1.33
CA GLN A 87 0.81 -15.75 -2.39
C GLN A 87 -0.65 -15.96 -1.92
N GLY A 88 -1.12 -15.08 -1.01
CA GLY A 88 -2.49 -15.13 -0.51
C GLY A 88 -3.50 -14.73 -1.58
N GLN A 89 -4.81 -14.94 -1.25
CA GLN A 89 -5.90 -14.64 -2.16
C GLN A 89 -5.93 -13.16 -2.57
N GLU A 90 -5.59 -12.25 -1.65
CA GLU A 90 -5.47 -10.82 -1.90
C GLU A 90 -4.41 -10.50 -2.96
N ALA A 91 -3.20 -11.08 -2.86
CA ALA A 91 -2.13 -10.90 -3.85
C ALA A 91 -2.50 -11.52 -5.21
N PHE A 92 -3.23 -12.64 -5.20
CA PHE A 92 -3.71 -13.30 -6.39
C PHE A 92 -4.70 -12.41 -7.17
N PHE A 93 -5.66 -11.80 -6.49
CA PHE A 93 -6.61 -10.89 -7.13
C PHE A 93 -5.94 -9.60 -7.61
N GLU A 94 -5.08 -8.99 -6.78
CA GLU A 94 -4.35 -7.78 -7.16
C GLU A 94 -3.43 -8.02 -8.36
N GLY A 95 -2.78 -9.20 -8.43
CA GLY A 95 -1.98 -9.59 -9.57
C GLY A 95 -2.79 -9.66 -10.87
N HIS A 96 -4.00 -10.23 -10.81
CA HIS A 96 -4.90 -10.28 -11.97
C HIS A 96 -5.38 -8.90 -12.39
N LEU A 97 -5.87 -8.07 -11.44
CA LEU A 97 -6.33 -6.71 -11.77
C LEU A 97 -5.21 -5.89 -12.40
N HIS A 98 -4.01 -5.95 -11.83
CA HIS A 98 -2.85 -5.28 -12.42
C HIS A 98 -2.52 -5.79 -13.83
N ALA A 99 -2.60 -7.11 -14.04
CA ALA A 99 -2.38 -7.68 -15.37
C ALA A 99 -3.44 -7.21 -16.38
N PHE A 100 -4.71 -7.19 -16.00
CA PHE A 100 -5.80 -6.72 -16.87
C PHE A 100 -5.65 -5.24 -17.22
N ASP A 101 -5.25 -4.40 -16.25
CA ASP A 101 -4.97 -2.98 -16.49
C ASP A 101 -3.84 -2.79 -17.50
N VAL A 102 -2.71 -3.47 -17.32
CA VAL A 102 -1.55 -3.40 -18.21
C VAL A 102 -1.87 -3.91 -19.60
N LEU A 103 -2.62 -5.00 -19.71
CA LEU A 103 -3.04 -5.60 -20.97
C LEU A 103 -4.15 -4.79 -21.66
N GLY A 104 -4.91 -4.01 -20.89
CA GLY A 104 -6.07 -3.26 -21.37
C GLY A 104 -7.30 -4.11 -21.60
N GLY A 105 -7.41 -5.27 -20.91
CA GLY A 105 -8.55 -6.17 -21.00
C GLY A 105 -8.28 -7.57 -20.46
N VAL A 106 -9.29 -8.42 -20.59
CA VAL A 106 -9.35 -9.78 -20.04
C VAL A 106 -9.40 -10.79 -21.20
N PRO A 107 -8.67 -11.92 -21.17
CA PRO A 107 -8.79 -12.98 -22.17
C PRO A 107 -10.24 -13.52 -22.26
N ARG A 108 -10.71 -13.79 -23.47
CA ARG A 108 -12.09 -14.24 -23.71
C ARG A 108 -12.35 -15.71 -23.41
N GLY A 109 -11.30 -16.52 -23.45
CA GLY A 109 -11.38 -17.94 -23.24
C GLY A 109 -10.64 -18.38 -21.97
N LYS A 110 -9.88 -19.46 -22.08
CA LYS A 110 -9.32 -20.16 -20.92
C LYS A 110 -8.12 -19.48 -20.31
N VAL A 111 -8.19 -19.24 -18.99
CA VAL A 111 -7.01 -18.93 -18.19
C VAL A 111 -6.59 -20.18 -17.43
N ARG A 112 -5.35 -20.61 -17.66
CA ARG A 112 -4.79 -21.84 -17.08
C ARG A 112 -4.12 -21.55 -15.75
N TYR A 113 -4.49 -22.31 -14.74
CA TYR A 113 -3.95 -22.25 -13.39
C TYR A 113 -3.39 -23.59 -12.96
N ASP A 114 -2.31 -23.57 -12.21
CA ASP A 114 -1.88 -24.74 -11.46
C ASP A 114 -2.74 -24.91 -10.19
N ASN A 115 -2.35 -25.83 -9.33
CA ASN A 115 -3.04 -26.13 -8.08
C ASN A 115 -2.89 -24.98 -7.05
N LEU A 116 -3.50 -23.82 -7.34
CA LEU A 116 -3.39 -22.61 -6.53
C LEU A 116 -4.29 -22.70 -5.30
N THR A 117 -3.69 -22.79 -4.11
CA THR A 117 -4.40 -22.78 -2.83
C THR A 117 -5.17 -21.47 -2.58
N SER A 118 -4.79 -20.39 -3.25
CA SER A 118 -5.50 -19.09 -3.20
C SER A 118 -6.88 -19.13 -3.86
N ALA A 119 -7.05 -19.96 -4.91
CA ALA A 119 -8.30 -20.08 -5.65
C ALA A 119 -9.15 -21.26 -5.15
N VAL A 120 -8.52 -22.32 -4.63
CA VAL A 120 -9.18 -23.57 -4.29
C VAL A 120 -9.23 -23.77 -2.77
N ALA A 121 -10.44 -23.92 -2.22
CA ALA A 121 -10.64 -24.16 -0.80
C ALA A 121 -10.34 -25.62 -0.43
N ARG A 122 -10.63 -26.59 -1.32
CA ARG A 122 -10.51 -28.02 -1.04
C ARG A 122 -10.42 -28.84 -2.34
N VAL A 123 -9.56 -29.85 -2.32
CA VAL A 123 -9.55 -30.90 -3.34
C VAL A 123 -10.35 -32.09 -2.82
N LEU A 124 -11.35 -32.53 -3.56
CA LEU A 124 -12.23 -33.64 -3.18
C LEU A 124 -11.73 -34.99 -3.72
N GLY A 125 -11.27 -35.88 -2.83
CA GLY A 125 -11.08 -37.29 -3.03
C GLY A 125 -10.36 -37.75 -4.30
N PHE A 126 -10.67 -38.96 -4.76
CA PHE A 126 -10.06 -39.58 -5.95
C PHE A 126 -10.46 -38.93 -7.29
N THR A 127 -11.59 -38.24 -7.36
CA THR A 127 -12.05 -37.53 -8.55
C THR A 127 -11.29 -36.24 -8.80
N ARG A 128 -10.47 -35.80 -7.83
CA ARG A 128 -9.71 -34.54 -7.87
C ARG A 128 -10.60 -33.30 -8.15
N ALA A 129 -11.91 -33.42 -7.91
CA ALA A 129 -12.82 -32.27 -7.98
C ALA A 129 -12.40 -31.20 -6.97
N ARG A 130 -12.40 -29.96 -7.41
CA ARG A 130 -11.97 -28.81 -6.59
C ARG A 130 -13.18 -28.01 -6.19
N VAL A 131 -13.22 -27.61 -4.91
CA VAL A 131 -14.19 -26.63 -4.42
C VAL A 131 -13.48 -25.27 -4.41
N GLU A 132 -13.97 -24.39 -5.25
CA GLU A 132 -13.49 -23.00 -5.30
C GLU A 132 -13.95 -22.24 -4.06
N THR A 133 -13.18 -21.19 -3.70
CA THR A 133 -13.62 -20.24 -2.67
C THR A 133 -14.72 -19.34 -3.24
N ASP A 134 -15.70 -18.94 -2.42
CA ASP A 134 -16.76 -18.02 -2.85
C ASP A 134 -16.24 -16.73 -3.47
N ARG A 135 -15.14 -16.19 -2.91
CA ARG A 135 -14.51 -14.99 -3.44
C ARG A 135 -13.85 -15.21 -4.82
N TRP A 136 -13.28 -16.37 -5.05
CA TRP A 136 -12.74 -16.71 -6.36
C TRP A 136 -13.85 -16.87 -7.39
N THR A 137 -14.93 -17.55 -7.01
CA THR A 137 -16.10 -17.69 -7.87
C THR A 137 -16.69 -16.32 -8.23
N ALA A 138 -16.80 -15.41 -7.24
CA ALA A 138 -17.25 -14.04 -7.47
C ALA A 138 -16.29 -13.26 -8.39
N PHE A 139 -14.96 -13.37 -8.19
CA PHE A 139 -13.98 -12.69 -9.01
C PHE A 139 -14.01 -13.14 -10.47
N ARG A 140 -14.00 -14.46 -10.72
CA ARG A 140 -14.04 -14.98 -12.09
C ARG A 140 -15.34 -14.65 -12.80
N SER A 141 -16.46 -14.65 -12.07
CA SER A 141 -17.75 -14.24 -12.62
C SER A 141 -17.77 -12.75 -12.97
N TRP A 142 -17.22 -11.89 -12.08
CA TRP A 142 -17.06 -10.47 -12.34
C TRP A 142 -16.17 -10.20 -13.55
N ALA A 143 -15.01 -10.85 -13.66
CA ALA A 143 -14.07 -10.66 -14.75
C ALA A 143 -14.48 -11.40 -16.04
N GLY A 144 -15.49 -12.25 -16.03
CA GLY A 144 -15.88 -13.08 -17.17
C GLY A 144 -14.85 -14.17 -17.54
N LEU A 145 -14.08 -14.67 -16.54
CA LEU A 145 -13.00 -15.64 -16.77
C LEU A 145 -13.52 -17.06 -16.91
N GLU A 146 -13.12 -17.74 -17.98
CA GLU A 146 -13.18 -19.21 -18.07
C GLU A 146 -11.91 -19.79 -17.46
N VAL A 147 -12.05 -20.59 -16.41
CA VAL A 147 -10.93 -21.12 -15.62
C VAL A 147 -10.66 -22.56 -16.02
N PHE A 148 -9.41 -22.88 -16.30
CA PHE A 148 -8.92 -24.22 -16.53
C PHE A 148 -7.83 -24.57 -15.52
N TYR A 149 -8.06 -25.61 -14.72
CA TYR A 149 -7.07 -26.10 -13.76
C TYR A 149 -6.27 -27.26 -14.38
N CYS A 150 -4.97 -27.07 -14.47
CA CYS A 150 -4.07 -28.12 -14.97
C CYS A 150 -4.09 -29.35 -14.06
N ALA A 151 -3.91 -30.53 -14.64
CA ALA A 151 -3.80 -31.76 -13.88
C ALA A 151 -2.52 -31.77 -13.04
N PRO A 152 -2.55 -32.17 -11.75
CA PRO A 152 -1.35 -32.26 -10.93
C PRO A 152 -0.47 -33.44 -11.37
N GLY A 153 0.85 -33.24 -11.38
CA GLY A 153 1.84 -34.26 -11.67
C GLY A 153 2.35 -34.26 -13.11
N ILE A 154 2.99 -35.35 -13.52
CA ILE A 154 3.68 -35.48 -14.82
C ILE A 154 2.71 -35.30 -16.01
N ASP A 155 1.47 -35.74 -15.87
CA ASP A 155 0.45 -35.63 -16.90
C ASP A 155 0.00 -34.17 -17.17
N GLY A 156 0.15 -33.28 -16.20
CA GLY A 156 -0.19 -31.84 -16.33
C GLY A 156 1.00 -30.93 -16.64
N ALA A 157 2.23 -31.43 -16.52
CA ALA A 157 3.44 -30.63 -16.72
C ALA A 157 3.58 -30.08 -18.16
N HIS A 158 2.91 -30.67 -19.14
CA HIS A 158 2.92 -30.21 -20.52
C HIS A 158 1.87 -29.11 -20.81
N GLU A 159 0.91 -28.88 -19.91
CA GLU A 159 -0.19 -27.95 -20.13
C GLU A 159 0.20 -26.49 -19.81
N LYS A 160 1.34 -26.27 -19.13
CA LYS A 160 1.80 -24.98 -18.58
C LYS A 160 3.23 -24.56 -18.97
N GLY A 161 3.78 -25.17 -19.98
CA GLY A 161 5.19 -24.96 -20.37
C GLY A 161 5.56 -23.49 -20.67
N GLY A 162 4.60 -22.65 -21.00
CA GLY A 162 4.80 -21.25 -21.33
C GLY A 162 5.12 -20.38 -20.11
N VAL A 163 4.29 -20.43 -19.07
CA VAL A 163 4.45 -19.59 -17.88
C VAL A 163 5.58 -20.06 -16.97
N GLU A 164 5.78 -21.36 -16.82
CA GLU A 164 6.92 -21.90 -16.05
C GLU A 164 8.25 -21.50 -16.67
N GLY A 165 8.35 -21.58 -18.01
CA GLY A 165 9.50 -21.08 -18.77
C GLY A 165 9.73 -19.60 -18.55
N GLU A 166 8.65 -18.81 -18.47
CA GLU A 166 8.68 -17.36 -18.24
C GLU A 166 9.15 -17.02 -16.82
N VAL A 167 8.62 -17.66 -15.77
CA VAL A 167 9.11 -17.51 -14.40
C VAL A 167 10.62 -17.78 -14.31
N GLY A 168 11.08 -18.88 -14.91
CA GLY A 168 12.50 -19.24 -14.94
C GLY A 168 13.35 -18.23 -15.73
N ARG A 169 12.86 -17.72 -16.85
CA ARG A 169 13.53 -16.68 -17.65
C ARG A 169 13.64 -15.39 -16.87
N PHE A 170 12.53 -14.92 -16.30
CA PHE A 170 12.48 -13.67 -15.56
C PHE A 170 13.47 -13.69 -14.40
N ARG A 171 13.49 -14.75 -13.60
CA ARG A 171 14.47 -14.92 -12.51
C ARG A 171 15.90 -14.79 -12.99
N ARG A 172 16.28 -15.50 -14.06
CA ARG A 172 17.66 -15.50 -14.55
C ARG A 172 18.09 -14.16 -15.15
N ASN A 173 17.18 -13.44 -15.79
CA ASN A 173 17.53 -12.24 -16.56
C ASN A 173 17.33 -10.94 -15.77
N ARG A 174 16.44 -10.93 -14.78
CA ARG A 174 16.04 -9.72 -14.07
C ARG A 174 16.33 -9.75 -12.57
N LEU A 175 16.44 -10.94 -11.98
CA LEU A 175 16.67 -11.10 -10.54
C LEU A 175 18.07 -11.68 -10.24
N VAL A 176 19.01 -11.55 -11.17
CA VAL A 176 20.42 -11.89 -10.99
C VAL A 176 21.26 -10.73 -11.51
N PRO A 177 22.04 -10.04 -10.64
CA PRO A 177 22.13 -10.24 -9.19
C PRO A 177 20.82 -9.99 -8.44
N VAL A 178 20.73 -10.48 -7.20
CA VAL A 178 19.54 -10.28 -6.35
C VAL A 178 19.30 -8.78 -6.15
N PRO A 179 18.12 -8.25 -6.51
CA PRO A 179 17.81 -6.83 -6.35
C PRO A 179 17.90 -6.40 -4.88
N ASP A 180 18.47 -5.23 -4.64
CA ASP A 180 18.47 -4.56 -3.34
C ASP A 180 17.63 -3.27 -3.46
N VAL A 181 16.53 -3.21 -2.74
CA VAL A 181 15.52 -2.15 -2.86
C VAL A 181 15.02 -1.70 -1.49
N THR A 182 14.54 -0.46 -1.44
CA THR A 182 13.96 0.12 -0.23
C THR A 182 12.48 -0.25 -0.05
N SER A 183 11.79 -0.56 -1.14
CA SER A 183 10.36 -0.94 -1.10
C SER A 183 9.98 -1.87 -2.24
N LEU A 184 8.89 -2.64 -2.05
CA LEU A 184 8.30 -3.43 -3.14
C LEU A 184 7.69 -2.55 -4.23
N ALA A 185 7.24 -1.35 -3.91
CA ALA A 185 6.72 -0.41 -4.89
C ALA A 185 7.80 -0.01 -5.89
N GLU A 186 9.01 0.30 -5.41
CA GLU A 186 10.19 0.58 -6.23
C GLU A 186 10.52 -0.59 -7.17
N LEU A 187 10.59 -1.81 -6.63
CA LEU A 187 10.89 -3.00 -7.44
C LEU A 187 9.79 -3.28 -8.47
N ASN A 188 8.52 -3.14 -8.10
CA ASN A 188 7.41 -3.35 -9.03
C ASN A 188 7.39 -2.29 -10.14
N ALA A 189 7.77 -1.05 -9.87
CA ALA A 189 7.95 -0.03 -10.92
C ALA A 189 9.09 -0.38 -11.89
N GLN A 190 10.19 -0.94 -11.39
CA GLN A 190 11.28 -1.46 -12.22
C GLN A 190 10.79 -2.65 -13.08
N ILE A 191 10.02 -3.56 -12.51
CA ILE A 191 9.44 -4.72 -13.21
C ILE A 191 8.53 -4.26 -14.34
N GLU A 192 7.68 -3.28 -14.13
CA GLU A 192 6.82 -2.73 -15.19
C GLU A 192 7.65 -2.12 -16.35
N ALA A 193 8.79 -1.49 -16.04
CA ALA A 193 9.70 -1.00 -17.06
C ALA A 193 10.37 -2.16 -17.83
N TRP A 194 10.75 -3.24 -17.15
CA TRP A 194 11.28 -4.43 -17.79
C TRP A 194 10.25 -5.15 -18.66
N ASP A 195 9.00 -5.25 -18.25
CA ASP A 195 7.91 -5.85 -19.02
C ASP A 195 7.65 -5.07 -20.33
N LYS A 196 7.77 -3.72 -20.29
CA LYS A 196 7.72 -2.88 -21.50
C LYS A 196 8.91 -3.11 -22.42
N GLN A 197 10.12 -3.30 -21.87
CA GLN A 197 11.30 -3.64 -22.68
C GLN A 197 11.17 -5.00 -23.35
N ASP A 198 10.56 -5.97 -22.67
CA ASP A 198 10.35 -7.32 -23.17
C ASP A 198 9.40 -7.38 -24.38
N ASP A 199 8.65 -6.31 -24.68
CA ASP A 199 7.86 -6.19 -25.92
C ASP A 199 8.73 -6.22 -27.18
N GLN A 200 10.00 -5.85 -27.09
CA GLN A 200 10.96 -5.94 -28.20
C GLN A 200 11.56 -7.33 -28.38
N ARG A 201 11.31 -8.23 -27.45
CA ARG A 201 11.86 -9.61 -27.50
C ARG A 201 11.15 -10.46 -28.55
N ARG A 202 11.90 -11.35 -29.19
CA ARG A 202 11.37 -12.45 -30.00
C ARG A 202 11.46 -13.77 -29.24
N ILE A 203 10.41 -14.59 -29.33
CA ILE A 203 10.37 -15.91 -28.70
C ILE A 203 10.78 -16.95 -29.71
N GLY A 204 11.94 -17.58 -29.50
CA GLY A 204 12.48 -18.58 -30.45
C GLY A 204 12.63 -18.01 -31.84
N GLU A 205 12.17 -18.76 -32.85
CA GLU A 205 12.25 -18.38 -34.26
C GLU A 205 11.02 -17.60 -34.76
N ARG A 206 10.17 -17.09 -33.86
CA ARG A 206 8.98 -16.32 -34.25
C ARG A 206 9.37 -15.08 -35.05
N PRO A 207 8.70 -14.80 -36.19
CA PRO A 207 9.08 -13.70 -37.09
C PRO A 207 8.84 -12.29 -36.47
N ARG A 208 7.90 -12.17 -35.53
CA ARG A 208 7.53 -10.92 -34.88
C ARG A 208 7.95 -10.89 -33.43
N THR A 209 8.09 -9.66 -32.88
CA THR A 209 8.33 -9.46 -31.45
C THR A 209 7.08 -9.75 -30.62
N VAL A 210 7.24 -9.86 -29.30
CA VAL A 210 6.13 -10.00 -28.34
C VAL A 210 5.15 -8.84 -28.49
N GLY A 211 5.65 -7.59 -28.58
CA GLY A 211 4.82 -6.40 -28.73
C GLY A 211 4.04 -6.37 -30.06
N GLU A 212 4.65 -6.80 -31.16
CA GLU A 212 3.97 -6.91 -32.47
C GLU A 212 2.83 -7.94 -32.43
N TYR A 213 3.05 -9.09 -31.80
CA TYR A 213 1.99 -10.07 -31.59
C TYR A 213 0.92 -9.57 -30.63
N PHE A 214 1.32 -8.86 -29.56
CA PHE A 214 0.37 -8.28 -28.62
C PHE A 214 -0.50 -7.19 -29.27
N ALA A 215 0.04 -6.40 -30.19
CA ALA A 215 -0.74 -5.41 -30.93
C ALA A 215 -1.89 -6.05 -31.74
N ILE A 216 -1.72 -7.30 -32.22
CA ILE A 216 -2.77 -8.08 -32.89
C ILE A 216 -3.79 -8.60 -31.85
N GLU A 217 -3.31 -9.01 -30.67
CA GLU A 217 -4.11 -9.66 -29.64
C GLU A 217 -4.93 -8.67 -28.81
N LYS A 218 -4.37 -7.51 -28.48
CA LYS A 218 -4.97 -6.50 -27.60
C LYS A 218 -6.42 -6.11 -27.97
N PRO A 219 -6.77 -5.82 -29.24
CA PRO A 219 -8.14 -5.46 -29.61
C PRO A 219 -9.16 -6.59 -29.44
N LEU A 220 -8.69 -7.82 -29.26
CA LEU A 220 -9.52 -9.02 -29.10
C LEU A 220 -9.79 -9.38 -27.64
N LEU A 221 -9.10 -8.74 -26.69
CA LEU A 221 -9.41 -8.89 -25.28
C LEU A 221 -10.78 -8.28 -24.99
N GLN A 222 -11.52 -8.84 -24.02
CA GLN A 222 -12.76 -8.22 -23.55
C GLN A 222 -12.44 -7.06 -22.61
N PRO A 223 -13.22 -5.97 -22.64
CA PRO A 223 -13.01 -4.85 -21.75
C PRO A 223 -13.22 -5.29 -20.28
N MET A 224 -12.48 -4.66 -19.36
CA MET A 224 -12.73 -4.84 -17.94
C MET A 224 -14.13 -4.31 -17.56
N PRO A 225 -14.80 -4.95 -16.57
CA PRO A 225 -16.01 -4.39 -15.98
C PRO A 225 -15.75 -2.98 -15.41
N GLU A 226 -16.74 -2.10 -15.50
CA GLU A 226 -16.67 -0.75 -14.93
C GLU A 226 -16.67 -0.76 -13.40
N ASP A 227 -17.37 -1.74 -12.81
CA ASP A 227 -17.45 -1.90 -11.36
C ASP A 227 -16.12 -2.39 -10.79
N HIS A 228 -15.67 -1.75 -9.71
CA HIS A 228 -14.44 -2.13 -9.02
C HIS A 228 -14.63 -3.41 -8.20
N PHE A 229 -13.73 -4.38 -8.36
CA PHE A 229 -13.69 -5.57 -7.52
C PHE A 229 -12.80 -5.33 -6.28
N GLU A 230 -13.36 -5.50 -5.08
CA GLU A 230 -12.61 -5.37 -3.84
C GLU A 230 -11.69 -6.57 -3.60
N THR A 231 -10.38 -6.38 -3.74
CA THR A 231 -9.36 -7.42 -3.56
C THR A 231 -9.03 -7.69 -2.10
N GLY A 232 -9.25 -6.71 -1.23
CA GLY A 232 -8.96 -6.79 0.19
C GLY A 232 -9.79 -7.85 0.92
N ARG A 233 -9.14 -8.66 1.74
CA ARG A 233 -9.83 -9.62 2.60
C ARG A 233 -10.45 -8.93 3.80
N LEU A 234 -11.75 -9.05 3.96
CA LEU A 234 -12.46 -8.51 5.12
C LEU A 234 -12.17 -9.34 6.37
N LEU A 235 -11.74 -8.66 7.43
CA LEU A 235 -11.55 -9.18 8.78
C LEU A 235 -12.24 -8.25 9.77
N THR A 236 -12.63 -8.78 10.96
CA THR A 236 -13.32 -8.01 12.00
C THR A 236 -12.67 -8.23 13.37
N PRO A 237 -11.40 -7.85 13.55
CA PRO A 237 -10.73 -8.01 14.83
C PRO A 237 -11.29 -7.06 15.89
N ARG A 238 -11.14 -7.45 17.16
CA ARG A 238 -11.38 -6.59 18.31
C ARG A 238 -10.10 -5.83 18.67
N VAL A 239 -10.25 -4.54 18.99
CA VAL A 239 -9.14 -3.71 19.44
C VAL A 239 -8.82 -4.05 20.90
N ASP A 240 -7.57 -4.35 21.17
CA ASP A 240 -7.09 -4.69 22.51
C ASP A 240 -6.83 -3.46 23.40
N ARG A 241 -6.42 -3.72 24.65
CA ARG A 241 -6.10 -2.65 25.63
C ARG A 241 -4.87 -1.81 25.25
N TYR A 242 -4.06 -2.26 24.30
CA TYR A 242 -2.89 -1.53 23.80
C TYR A 242 -3.23 -0.68 22.56
N ALA A 243 -4.54 -0.52 22.25
CA ALA A 243 -5.02 0.13 21.02
C ALA A 243 -4.46 -0.53 19.75
N GLN A 244 -4.41 -1.86 19.74
CA GLN A 244 -3.89 -2.65 18.62
C GLN A 244 -4.92 -3.66 18.16
N ILE A 245 -4.83 -4.01 16.88
CA ILE A 245 -5.50 -5.15 16.28
C ILE A 245 -4.46 -6.17 15.84
N THR A 246 -4.82 -7.45 15.91
CA THR A 246 -3.98 -8.55 15.43
C THR A 246 -4.47 -9.01 14.06
N VAL A 247 -3.61 -8.90 13.05
CA VAL A 247 -3.87 -9.36 11.68
C VAL A 247 -2.70 -10.24 11.22
N ARG A 248 -2.96 -11.49 10.84
CA ARG A 248 -1.93 -12.45 10.39
C ARG A 248 -0.74 -12.54 11.34
N MET A 249 -1.00 -12.61 12.66
CA MET A 249 -0.01 -12.68 13.75
C MET A 249 0.86 -11.41 13.92
N ASN A 250 0.50 -10.31 13.28
CA ASN A 250 1.14 -9.01 13.45
C ASN A 250 0.19 -8.04 14.14
N HIS A 251 0.75 -7.06 14.86
CA HIS A 251 0.03 -6.06 15.60
C HIS A 251 0.07 -4.71 14.88
N TYR A 252 -1.09 -4.06 14.76
CA TYR A 252 -1.21 -2.77 14.09
C TYR A 252 -2.01 -1.83 14.99
N SER A 253 -1.49 -0.62 15.20
CA SER A 253 -2.18 0.34 16.07
C SER A 253 -3.42 0.94 15.38
N VAL A 254 -4.37 1.30 16.20
CA VAL A 254 -5.55 2.08 15.83
C VAL A 254 -5.80 3.15 16.90
N PRO A 255 -6.56 4.22 16.62
CA PRO A 255 -6.83 5.27 17.62
C PRO A 255 -7.33 4.71 18.95
N VAL A 256 -6.76 5.18 20.05
CA VAL A 256 -7.06 4.71 21.44
C VAL A 256 -8.55 4.74 21.79
N ARG A 257 -9.34 5.63 21.16
CA ARG A 257 -10.80 5.71 21.36
C ARG A 257 -11.56 4.43 20.93
N LEU A 258 -10.90 3.56 20.16
CA LEU A 258 -11.49 2.32 19.65
C LEU A 258 -11.22 1.09 20.52
N ILE A 259 -10.48 1.24 21.63
CA ILE A 259 -10.20 0.13 22.57
C ILE A 259 -11.50 -0.57 22.98
N GLY A 260 -11.49 -1.91 22.87
CA GLY A 260 -12.63 -2.77 23.19
C GLY A 260 -13.68 -2.89 22.08
N ARG A 261 -13.62 -2.10 21.02
CA ARG A 261 -14.54 -2.17 19.88
C ARG A 261 -14.09 -3.19 18.85
N GLN A 262 -15.03 -3.72 18.06
CA GLN A 262 -14.71 -4.40 16.80
C GLN A 262 -14.57 -3.37 15.69
N VAL A 263 -13.58 -3.57 14.84
CA VAL A 263 -13.32 -2.73 13.66
C VAL A 263 -13.31 -3.60 12.40
N ARG A 264 -13.62 -3.00 11.26
CA ARG A 264 -13.51 -3.68 9.96
C ARG A 264 -12.12 -3.44 9.40
N VAL A 265 -11.48 -4.49 8.89
CA VAL A 265 -10.16 -4.41 8.26
C VAL A 265 -10.25 -5.00 6.86
N LEU A 266 -9.83 -4.24 5.86
CA LEU A 266 -9.55 -4.77 4.53
C LEU A 266 -8.04 -5.04 4.45
N LEU A 267 -7.71 -6.32 4.36
CA LEU A 267 -6.32 -6.77 4.22
C LEU A 267 -6.00 -6.96 2.73
N HIS A 268 -5.19 -6.07 2.20
CA HIS A 268 -4.62 -6.11 0.84
C HIS A 268 -3.27 -6.83 0.81
N ALA A 269 -2.68 -6.96 -0.37
CA ALA A 269 -1.38 -7.62 -0.53
C ALA A 269 -0.24 -6.85 0.14
N SER A 270 -0.23 -5.52 0.05
CA SER A 270 0.83 -4.64 0.56
C SER A 270 0.44 -3.80 1.77
N GLU A 271 -0.85 -3.65 2.04
CA GLU A 271 -1.37 -2.80 3.12
C GLU A 271 -2.59 -3.40 3.80
N LEU A 272 -2.98 -2.79 4.88
CA LEU A 272 -4.28 -3.01 5.51
C LEU A 272 -4.93 -1.67 5.86
N VAL A 273 -6.23 -1.58 5.64
CA VAL A 273 -7.04 -0.39 5.92
C VAL A 273 -8.07 -0.73 6.98
N VAL A 274 -8.14 0.07 8.02
CA VAL A 274 -9.02 -0.14 9.18
C VAL A 274 -10.17 0.87 9.16
N TYR A 275 -11.39 0.37 9.35
CA TYR A 275 -12.61 1.17 9.35
C TYR A 275 -13.38 1.04 10.66
N ASP A 276 -13.84 2.17 11.19
CA ASP A 276 -14.90 2.25 12.21
C ASP A 276 -16.20 2.63 11.52
N GLY A 277 -17.09 1.65 11.33
CA GLY A 277 -18.25 1.81 10.46
C GLY A 277 -17.84 2.02 8.99
N ARG A 278 -18.08 3.22 8.46
CA ARG A 278 -17.71 3.61 7.08
C ARG A 278 -16.45 4.50 7.02
N THR A 279 -15.97 4.96 8.16
CA THR A 279 -14.84 5.90 8.23
C THR A 279 -13.53 5.14 8.31
N GLU A 280 -12.59 5.45 7.43
CA GLU A 280 -11.20 5.01 7.54
C GLU A 280 -10.57 5.65 8.78
N VAL A 281 -9.97 4.83 9.65
CA VAL A 281 -9.39 5.27 10.92
C VAL A 281 -7.91 4.96 11.05
N ALA A 282 -7.41 4.04 10.26
CA ALA A 282 -5.99 3.74 10.17
C ALA A 282 -5.66 3.04 8.85
N ARG A 283 -4.45 3.29 8.34
CA ARG A 283 -3.86 2.61 7.19
C ARG A 283 -2.42 2.26 7.53
N HIS A 284 -2.05 1.00 7.33
CA HIS A 284 -0.71 0.51 7.60
C HIS A 284 -0.19 -0.31 6.44
N GLU A 285 1.07 -0.15 6.14
CA GLU A 285 1.78 -1.09 5.29
C GLU A 285 1.84 -2.46 5.97
N ARG A 286 1.58 -3.51 5.22
CA ARG A 286 1.58 -4.88 5.71
C ARG A 286 3.00 -5.34 6.07
N LEU A 287 3.16 -5.92 7.25
CA LEU A 287 4.44 -6.50 7.67
C LEU A 287 4.70 -7.83 6.94
N ALA A 288 5.90 -7.97 6.42
CA ALA A 288 6.35 -9.17 5.71
C ALA A 288 6.57 -10.36 6.65
N THR A 289 7.02 -10.09 7.87
CA THR A 289 7.34 -11.10 8.89
C THR A 289 6.18 -11.28 9.87
N ARG A 290 6.16 -12.39 10.60
CA ARG A 290 5.18 -12.64 11.66
C ARG A 290 5.71 -12.19 13.02
N GLY A 291 4.80 -11.81 13.92
CA GLY A 291 5.13 -11.39 15.29
C GLY A 291 5.64 -9.96 15.40
N GLY A 292 5.58 -9.17 14.31
CA GLY A 292 5.95 -7.77 14.31
C GLY A 292 4.83 -6.85 14.78
N SER A 293 5.19 -5.57 15.00
CA SER A 293 4.23 -4.51 15.29
C SER A 293 4.50 -3.27 14.44
N ARG A 294 3.44 -2.65 13.93
CA ARG A 294 3.49 -1.34 13.26
C ARG A 294 2.57 -0.38 13.98
N LEU A 295 3.19 0.58 14.66
CA LEU A 295 2.50 1.48 15.57
C LEU A 295 2.64 2.91 15.04
N ASP A 296 1.50 3.61 14.90
CA ASP A 296 1.49 5.03 14.57
C ASP A 296 1.35 5.82 15.88
N LEU A 297 2.26 6.77 16.11
CA LEU A 297 2.27 7.60 17.33
C LEU A 297 0.99 8.43 17.45
N ASP A 298 0.42 8.89 16.32
CA ASP A 298 -0.81 9.68 16.32
C ASP A 298 -1.98 8.93 16.98
N HIS A 299 -2.04 7.63 16.85
CA HIS A 299 -3.09 6.81 17.46
C HIS A 299 -3.12 6.84 18.99
N TYR A 300 -2.04 7.23 19.61
CA TYR A 300 -1.85 7.22 21.08
C TYR A 300 -1.92 8.61 21.73
N LEU A 301 -1.93 9.70 20.95
CA LEU A 301 -1.75 11.06 21.47
C LEU A 301 -2.79 11.44 22.53
N GLU A 302 -4.08 11.10 22.36
CA GLU A 302 -5.12 11.38 23.37
C GLU A 302 -4.90 10.59 24.68
N GLY A 303 -4.37 9.37 24.58
CA GLY A 303 -3.99 8.57 25.74
C GLY A 303 -2.77 9.16 26.45
N LEU A 304 -1.81 9.63 25.67
CA LEU A 304 -0.57 10.25 26.17
C LEU A 304 -0.81 11.62 26.81
N LEU A 305 -1.79 12.42 26.37
CA LEU A 305 -2.21 13.65 27.06
C LEU A 305 -2.58 13.39 28.51
N ARG A 306 -3.23 12.24 28.78
CA ARG A 306 -3.59 11.83 30.16
C ARG A 306 -2.41 11.23 30.93
N LYS A 307 -1.45 10.62 30.21
CA LYS A 307 -0.29 9.93 30.79
C LYS A 307 1.02 10.37 30.09
N PRO A 308 1.41 11.64 30.17
CA PRO A 308 2.55 12.16 29.40
C PRO A 308 3.86 11.45 29.72
N GLY A 309 4.05 10.98 30.96
CA GLY A 309 5.24 10.22 31.37
C GLY A 309 5.44 8.89 30.63
N ALA A 310 4.46 8.41 29.86
CA ALA A 310 4.60 7.20 29.06
C ALA A 310 5.23 7.47 27.65
N LEU A 311 5.30 8.72 27.20
CA LEU A 311 5.82 9.07 25.88
C LEU A 311 7.30 8.71 25.70
N PRO A 312 8.22 8.97 26.66
CA PRO A 312 9.65 8.72 26.47
C PRO A 312 10.01 7.25 26.17
N GLY A 313 9.22 6.30 26.69
CA GLY A 313 9.41 4.87 26.50
C GLY A 313 8.44 4.22 25.51
N ALA A 314 7.74 5.01 24.71
CA ALA A 314 6.73 4.48 23.79
C ALA A 314 7.37 3.91 22.52
N THR A 315 7.17 2.63 22.23
CA THR A 315 7.62 2.00 20.97
C THR A 315 7.11 2.75 19.73
N ALA A 316 5.92 3.35 19.79
CA ALA A 316 5.38 4.16 18.71
C ALA A 316 6.23 5.41 18.45
N LEU A 317 6.85 6.00 19.47
CA LEU A 317 7.77 7.12 19.33
C LEU A 317 9.06 6.68 18.62
N ASP A 318 9.62 5.50 19.00
CA ASP A 318 10.82 4.97 18.35
C ASP A 318 10.55 4.67 16.87
N GLN A 319 9.38 4.11 16.54
CA GLN A 319 8.98 3.89 15.16
C GLN A 319 8.75 5.21 14.40
N ALA A 320 8.20 6.24 15.04
CA ALA A 320 8.04 7.57 14.44
C ALA A 320 9.40 8.23 14.15
N ARG A 321 10.39 8.07 15.03
CA ARG A 321 11.78 8.51 14.82
C ARG A 321 12.42 7.77 13.64
N ALA A 322 12.34 6.45 13.62
CA ALA A 322 12.88 5.63 12.55
C ALA A 322 12.25 5.95 11.18
N ALA A 323 10.97 6.34 11.16
CA ALA A 323 10.25 6.76 9.94
C ALA A 323 10.47 8.24 9.56
N GLY A 324 11.31 9.00 10.31
CA GLY A 324 11.53 10.43 10.07
C GLY A 324 10.34 11.33 10.40
N LYS A 325 9.26 10.79 10.95
CA LYS A 325 8.08 11.56 11.36
C LYS A 325 8.31 12.35 12.65
N PHE A 326 9.24 11.91 13.48
CA PHE A 326 9.69 12.59 14.68
C PHE A 326 11.16 12.97 14.51
N THR A 327 11.41 14.25 14.26
CA THR A 327 12.73 14.77 13.86
C THR A 327 13.53 15.28 15.07
N PRO A 328 14.86 15.50 14.95
CA PRO A 328 15.66 16.10 16.00
C PRO A 328 15.14 17.47 16.49
N VAL A 329 14.41 18.21 15.67
CA VAL A 329 13.79 19.49 16.05
C VAL A 329 12.69 19.28 17.08
N HIS A 330 11.93 18.20 16.98
CA HIS A 330 10.95 17.82 18.01
C HIS A 330 11.64 17.49 19.34
N ASP A 331 12.73 16.72 19.30
CA ASP A 331 13.49 16.39 20.51
C ASP A 331 14.06 17.63 21.19
N ALA A 332 14.66 18.56 20.42
CA ALA A 332 15.25 19.79 20.95
C ALA A 332 14.19 20.70 21.61
N TRP A 333 13.01 20.85 20.97
CA TRP A 333 11.92 21.64 21.51
C TRP A 333 11.31 20.96 22.75
N TRP A 334 11.14 19.64 22.73
CA TRP A 334 10.67 18.86 23.86
C TRP A 334 11.60 19.00 25.07
N GLU A 335 12.89 18.92 24.88
CA GLU A 335 13.86 19.10 25.95
C GLU A 335 13.80 20.53 26.53
N ALA A 336 13.69 21.55 25.68
CA ALA A 336 13.55 22.94 26.12
C ALA A 336 12.28 23.16 26.94
N THR A 337 11.12 22.62 26.51
CA THR A 337 9.86 22.73 27.22
C THR A 337 9.86 21.98 28.57
N ARG A 338 10.51 20.81 28.61
CA ARG A 338 10.67 20.05 29.87
C ARG A 338 11.53 20.79 30.88
N ARG A 339 12.60 21.45 30.44
CA ARG A 339 13.43 22.29 31.31
C ARG A 339 12.66 23.52 31.85
N ALA A 340 11.84 24.13 31.01
CA ALA A 340 11.10 25.33 31.37
C ALA A 340 9.85 25.06 32.24
N HIS A 341 9.10 24.01 31.93
CA HIS A 341 7.77 23.75 32.51
C HIS A 341 7.70 22.47 33.34
N GLY A 342 8.80 21.72 33.44
CA GLY A 342 8.86 20.41 34.07
C GLY A 342 8.40 19.27 33.13
N ASP A 343 8.75 18.04 33.49
CA ASP A 343 8.61 16.88 32.63
C ASP A 343 7.17 16.62 32.12
N ALA A 344 6.19 16.68 32.99
CA ALA A 344 4.80 16.40 32.64
C ALA A 344 4.18 17.49 31.76
N ALA A 345 4.38 18.76 32.12
CA ALA A 345 3.81 19.88 31.38
C ALA A 345 4.52 20.08 30.02
N GLY A 346 5.86 20.01 30.00
CA GLY A 346 6.62 20.09 28.76
C GLY A 346 6.29 18.97 27.80
N THR A 347 6.06 17.73 28.29
CA THR A 347 5.64 16.60 27.45
C THR A 347 4.21 16.78 26.95
N ARG A 348 3.27 17.34 27.74
CA ARG A 348 1.92 17.65 27.22
C ARG A 348 1.98 18.68 26.10
N ALA A 349 2.77 19.76 26.29
CA ALA A 349 2.96 20.75 25.23
C ALA A 349 3.47 20.13 23.93
N LEU A 350 4.42 19.19 23.99
CA LEU A 350 4.86 18.45 22.79
C LEU A 350 3.72 17.63 22.19
N ILE A 351 2.93 16.91 22.99
CA ILE A 351 1.82 16.10 22.47
C ILE A 351 0.80 16.99 21.76
N GLU A 352 0.51 18.18 22.29
CA GLU A 352 -0.34 19.18 21.63
C GLU A 352 0.24 19.65 20.31
N VAL A 353 1.55 19.83 20.21
CA VAL A 353 2.24 20.13 18.95
C VAL A 353 2.12 18.97 17.98
N LEU A 354 2.28 17.71 18.42
CA LEU A 354 2.12 16.55 17.55
C LEU A 354 0.70 16.44 16.99
N LEU A 355 -0.34 16.85 17.73
CA LEU A 355 -1.72 16.90 17.24
C LEU A 355 -1.92 17.90 16.08
N LEU A 356 -1.05 18.90 15.91
CA LEU A 356 -1.10 19.83 14.78
C LEU A 356 -0.90 19.12 13.43
N HIS A 357 -0.17 18.00 13.40
CA HIS A 357 0.03 17.23 12.18
C HIS A 357 -1.27 16.67 11.57
N ARG A 358 -2.36 16.62 12.33
CA ARG A 358 -3.68 16.21 11.81
C ARG A 358 -4.31 17.25 10.90
N HIS A 359 -3.86 18.52 10.98
CA HIS A 359 -4.46 19.65 10.29
C HIS A 359 -3.46 20.46 9.46
N MET A 360 -2.16 20.20 9.64
CA MET A 360 -1.08 20.92 8.98
C MET A 360 -0.05 19.94 8.41
N SER A 361 0.63 20.33 7.35
CA SER A 361 1.68 19.48 6.77
C SER A 361 2.83 19.30 7.75
N HIS A 362 3.53 18.15 7.63
CA HIS A 362 4.69 17.84 8.46
C HIS A 362 5.74 18.96 8.40
N ASP A 363 6.05 19.45 7.20
CA ASP A 363 7.11 20.45 6.99
C ASP A 363 6.74 21.78 7.64
N HIS A 364 5.48 22.21 7.59
CA HIS A 364 5.03 23.43 8.25
C HIS A 364 5.10 23.34 9.77
N VAL A 365 4.72 22.18 10.34
CA VAL A 365 4.82 21.97 11.79
C VAL A 365 6.29 21.96 12.22
N VAL A 366 7.18 21.27 11.50
CA VAL A 366 8.62 21.25 11.79
C VAL A 366 9.23 22.65 11.68
N ALA A 367 8.88 23.42 10.65
CA ALA A 367 9.30 24.80 10.50
C ALA A 367 8.79 25.69 11.67
N GLY A 368 7.54 25.47 12.08
CA GLY A 368 6.94 26.15 13.24
C GLY A 368 7.65 25.84 14.56
N ILE A 369 7.98 24.56 14.79
CA ILE A 369 8.75 24.13 15.97
C ILE A 369 10.14 24.81 15.97
N ALA A 370 10.83 24.81 14.82
CA ALA A 370 12.15 25.43 14.70
C ALA A 370 12.11 26.94 14.92
N ALA A 371 11.08 27.63 14.42
CA ALA A 371 10.89 29.07 14.63
C ALA A 371 10.57 29.40 16.10
N ALA A 372 9.65 28.66 16.72
CA ALA A 372 9.29 28.83 18.12
C ALA A 372 10.49 28.57 19.05
N LEU A 373 11.29 27.54 18.77
CA LEU A 373 12.50 27.21 19.52
C LEU A 373 13.51 28.36 19.47
N ARG A 374 13.78 28.92 18.28
CA ARG A 374 14.68 30.05 18.09
C ARG A 374 14.20 31.30 18.84
N ALA A 375 12.90 31.53 18.90
CA ALA A 375 12.30 32.64 19.59
C ALA A 375 12.19 32.42 21.14
N GLY A 376 12.54 31.23 21.63
CA GLY A 376 12.35 30.85 23.02
C GLY A 376 10.86 30.71 23.44
N ALA A 377 9.97 30.56 22.46
CA ALA A 377 8.52 30.43 22.66
C ALA A 377 8.14 28.97 22.86
N LEU A 378 7.99 28.53 24.08
CA LEU A 378 7.85 27.13 24.49
C LEU A 378 6.39 26.72 24.77
N THR A 379 5.45 27.20 23.94
CA THR A 379 4.03 26.84 24.01
C THR A 379 3.54 26.23 22.69
N SER A 380 2.55 25.34 22.75
CA SER A 380 1.92 24.74 21.57
C SER A 380 1.28 25.78 20.63
N ASP A 381 0.69 26.86 21.21
CA ASP A 381 0.08 27.96 20.46
C ASP A 381 1.12 28.76 19.65
N ALA A 382 2.31 28.99 20.21
CA ALA A 382 3.40 29.64 19.47
C ALA A 382 3.85 28.82 18.30
N VAL A 383 4.00 27.50 18.46
CA VAL A 383 4.32 26.57 17.36
C VAL A 383 3.22 26.59 16.31
N ALA A 384 1.93 26.56 16.72
CA ALA A 384 0.80 26.60 15.79
C ALA A 384 0.78 27.90 14.96
N LEU A 385 1.09 29.04 15.58
CA LEU A 385 1.18 30.34 14.91
C LEU A 385 2.30 30.35 13.87
N GLU A 386 3.49 29.92 14.24
CA GLU A 386 4.65 29.89 13.34
C GLU A 386 4.48 28.85 12.21
N ALA A 387 3.81 27.72 12.47
CA ALA A 387 3.48 26.75 11.46
C ALA A 387 2.48 27.29 10.44
N ARG A 388 1.47 28.06 10.85
CA ARG A 388 0.55 28.76 9.93
C ARG A 388 1.29 29.79 9.08
N ARG A 389 2.19 30.58 9.67
CA ARG A 389 3.03 31.54 8.95
C ARG A 389 3.95 30.85 7.92
N ALA A 390 4.44 29.64 8.21
CA ALA A 390 5.19 28.85 7.26
C ALA A 390 4.28 28.41 6.08
N ALA A 391 3.07 27.93 6.38
CA ALA A 391 2.10 27.55 5.36
C ALA A 391 1.68 28.71 4.46
N GLU A 392 1.49 29.93 5.03
CA GLU A 392 1.18 31.15 4.28
C GLU A 392 2.30 31.58 3.34
N ARG A 393 3.57 31.35 3.71
CA ARG A 393 4.74 31.66 2.86
C ARG A 393 4.87 30.68 1.69
N ASP A 394 4.51 29.42 1.89
CA ASP A 394 4.58 28.37 0.88
C ASP A 394 3.31 28.32 0.01
N ALA A 395 2.22 28.98 0.42
CA ALA A 395 1.09 29.15 -0.45
C ALA A 395 1.57 29.85 -1.73
N PRO A 396 1.30 29.30 -2.92
CA PRO A 396 1.63 30.00 -4.17
C PRO A 396 0.94 31.34 -4.07
N GLY A 397 1.74 32.40 -3.90
CA GLY A 397 1.22 33.75 -3.86
C GLY A 397 0.30 33.88 -5.07
N GLU A 398 -0.96 34.27 -4.86
CA GLU A 398 -1.67 34.93 -5.93
C GLU A 398 -0.67 35.95 -6.43
N ALA A 399 -0.14 35.71 -7.64
CA ALA A 399 0.75 36.63 -8.29
C ALA A 399 -0.01 37.95 -8.33
N GLY A 400 0.30 38.82 -7.36
CA GLY A 400 -0.22 40.18 -7.36
C GLY A 400 0.10 40.71 -8.76
N PRO A 401 -0.85 41.33 -9.45
CA PRO A 401 -0.62 41.77 -10.81
C PRO A 401 0.67 42.60 -10.79
N GLN A 402 1.71 42.12 -11.49
CA GLN A 402 2.89 42.93 -11.80
C GLN A 402 2.36 44.23 -12.38
N ALA A 403 2.53 45.29 -11.61
CA ALA A 403 2.10 46.61 -12.05
C ALA A 403 2.87 46.98 -13.30
N ALA A 404 2.21 46.85 -14.45
CA ALA A 404 2.66 47.51 -15.66
C ALA A 404 2.65 49.03 -15.39
N PRO A 405 3.73 49.76 -15.70
CA PRO A 405 3.78 51.19 -15.46
C PRO A 405 2.73 51.91 -16.32
N GLY A 406 1.68 52.45 -15.69
CA GLY A 406 0.75 53.34 -16.35
C GLY A 406 -0.75 53.09 -16.23
N ARG A 407 -1.22 52.18 -15.37
CA ARG A 407 -2.66 52.10 -15.08
C ARG A 407 -2.96 52.52 -13.63
N ILE A 408 -3.79 53.59 -13.51
CA ILE A 408 -4.36 54.02 -12.21
C ILE A 408 -5.17 52.83 -11.67
N ALA A 409 -4.68 52.22 -10.58
CA ALA A 409 -5.32 51.12 -9.94
C ALA A 409 -6.64 51.59 -9.31
N SER A 410 -7.76 51.11 -9.79
CA SER A 410 -9.02 51.23 -9.05
C SER A 410 -8.90 50.51 -7.72
N PRO A 411 -9.30 51.07 -6.59
CA PRO A 411 -9.16 50.41 -5.29
C PRO A 411 -9.99 49.12 -5.29
N VAL A 412 -9.33 47.98 -5.01
CA VAL A 412 -10.00 46.69 -4.82
C VAL A 412 -10.83 46.78 -3.55
N VAL A 413 -12.12 47.05 -3.66
CA VAL A 413 -13.04 47.08 -2.53
C VAL A 413 -13.43 45.62 -2.21
N SER A 414 -13.10 45.16 -1.03
CA SER A 414 -13.51 43.83 -0.53
C SER A 414 -15.03 43.67 -0.67
N LEU A 415 -15.47 42.49 -1.16
CA LEU A 415 -16.91 42.16 -1.24
C LEU A 415 -17.60 42.22 0.12
N ALA A 416 -16.88 41.94 1.22
CA ALA A 416 -17.36 42.10 2.60
C ALA A 416 -17.55 43.59 2.96
N ALA A 417 -16.60 44.46 2.59
CA ALA A 417 -16.72 45.90 2.79
C ALA A 417 -17.86 46.51 1.99
N ARG A 418 -18.09 46.04 0.77
CA ARG A 418 -19.23 46.46 -0.07
C ARG A 418 -20.57 46.01 0.52
N ARG A 419 -20.66 44.79 1.06
CA ARG A 419 -21.87 44.32 1.73
C ARG A 419 -22.12 45.04 3.04
N LEU A 420 -21.11 45.36 3.85
CA LEU A 420 -21.21 46.18 5.05
C LEU A 420 -21.65 47.61 4.76
N ALA A 421 -21.14 48.23 3.70
CA ALA A 421 -21.54 49.58 3.27
C ALA A 421 -22.97 49.66 2.70
N ALA A 422 -23.51 48.53 2.22
CA ALA A 422 -24.89 48.47 1.71
C ALA A 422 -25.93 48.11 2.80
N LEU A 423 -25.50 47.81 4.02
CA LEU A 423 -26.44 47.59 5.13
C LEU A 423 -27.02 48.89 5.63
N PRO A 424 -28.33 48.96 5.94
CA PRO A 424 -28.91 50.14 6.55
C PRO A 424 -28.23 50.38 7.93
N PRO A 425 -28.10 51.64 8.36
CA PRO A 425 -27.47 51.94 9.63
C PRO A 425 -28.23 51.24 10.76
N ASP A 426 -27.47 50.59 11.65
CA ASP A 426 -28.03 49.90 12.81
C ASP A 426 -28.58 50.94 13.80
N SER A 427 -29.90 51.13 13.76
CA SER A 427 -30.62 52.07 14.64
C SER A 427 -31.00 51.45 15.98
N ARG A 428 -30.55 50.22 16.27
CA ARG A 428 -30.86 49.58 17.56
C ARG A 428 -30.08 50.26 18.68
N PRO A 429 -30.73 50.57 19.81
CA PRO A 429 -30.02 51.08 20.97
C PRO A 429 -28.98 50.06 21.44
N LEU A 430 -27.81 50.56 21.84
CA LEU A 430 -26.77 49.73 22.44
C LEU A 430 -27.32 48.93 23.61
N PRO A 431 -27.03 47.64 23.75
CA PRO A 431 -27.52 46.84 24.85
C PRO A 431 -27.03 47.45 26.18
N SER A 432 -27.99 47.85 27.04
CA SER A 432 -27.70 48.43 28.35
C SER A 432 -27.57 47.33 29.39
N VAL A 433 -26.47 47.30 30.12
CA VAL A 433 -26.25 46.39 31.26
C VAL A 433 -27.32 46.54 32.33
N ALA A 434 -27.90 47.74 32.44
CA ALA A 434 -28.97 48.07 33.40
C ALA A 434 -30.24 47.20 33.22
N ALA A 435 -30.53 46.70 32.00
CA ALA A 435 -31.62 45.78 31.78
C ALA A 435 -31.37 44.37 32.40
N TYR A 436 -30.14 43.96 32.46
CA TYR A 436 -29.75 42.67 33.10
C TYR A 436 -29.73 42.80 34.64
N ASP A 437 -29.37 43.96 35.19
CA ASP A 437 -29.41 44.25 36.61
C ASP A 437 -30.86 44.22 37.17
N GLN A 438 -31.84 44.59 36.36
CA GLN A 438 -33.25 44.48 36.73
C GLN A 438 -33.70 43.01 36.83
N LEU A 439 -33.24 42.12 35.93
CA LEU A 439 -33.53 40.69 35.99
C LEU A 439 -32.93 40.03 37.25
N LEU A 440 -31.76 40.46 37.67
CA LEU A 440 -31.09 39.95 38.87
C LEU A 440 -31.81 40.40 40.18
N ARG A 441 -32.49 41.56 40.17
CA ARG A 441 -33.29 42.03 41.31
C ARG A 441 -34.60 41.25 41.50
N HIS A 442 -35.16 40.65 40.46
CA HIS A 442 -36.41 39.89 40.53
C HIS A 442 -36.26 38.43 40.96
N THR A 443 -35.03 37.94 41.16
CA THR A 443 -34.79 36.53 41.48
C THR A 443 -34.45 36.20 42.91
N ARG A 444 -34.65 37.15 43.89
CA ARG A 444 -34.41 36.91 45.33
C ARG A 444 -35.75 36.82 46.09
N PRO A 445 -36.29 35.63 46.42
CA PRO A 445 -37.40 35.49 47.29
C PRO A 445 -37.01 35.95 48.69
N PRO A 446 -37.92 36.55 49.48
CA PRO A 446 -37.61 37.02 50.86
C PRO A 446 -37.33 35.81 51.75
N ALA A 447 -36.25 35.94 52.56
CA ALA A 447 -35.92 34.96 53.59
C ALA A 447 -36.97 34.96 54.68
N GLU A 448 -37.73 33.85 54.80
CA GLU A 448 -38.56 33.62 55.99
C GLU A 448 -37.66 33.38 57.21
N ARG A 449 -37.87 34.24 58.28
CA ARG A 449 -37.27 34.02 59.60
C ARG A 449 -38.07 32.92 60.30
N PRO A 450 -37.47 31.95 60.94
CA PRO A 450 -38.16 31.05 61.83
C PRO A 450 -38.51 31.81 63.13
N THR A 451 -39.78 31.80 63.49
CA THR A 451 -40.25 32.20 64.84
C THR A 451 -40.12 31.01 65.76
N SER A 452 -39.47 31.27 66.90
CA SER A 452 -39.42 30.58 68.20
C SER A 452 -39.70 29.08 68.26
#